data_2d7951cdf9b55d025b67c8ffec060155
#
_entry.id   2d7951cdf9b55d025b67c8ffec060155
#
_cell.length_a   1.000
_cell.length_b   1.000
_cell.length_c   1.000
_cell.angle_alpha   90.00
_cell.angle_beta   90.00
_cell.angle_gamma   90.00
#
_symmetry.space_group_name_H-M   'P 1'
#
loop_
_entity.id
_entity.type
_entity.pdbx_description
1 polymer ?
#
loop_
_entity_poly.entity_id
_entity_poly.type
_entity_poly.pdbx_seq_one_letter_code
_entity_poly.pdbx_strand_id
1 'polypeptide(L)'
;MAFRYGLAILSFLLALAFARVAQAEDADLPDAGLLDVDVFQPALDAVCGVGQRLGEGCDAIRARPILPSAEWPWRTVGRVNSTDRNIRSHCTGTLLSSTVVLTASHCLYNFQRKSWIPVQSLFFVAGYQRGKGQATARIARYVVDPVHDVTSRDFKADFSQDWALLVLADPIADAKGYLPLAPFNPAAPSAKVQLAGYPALRSHVLSLVELCGATTTDRAKRVYLNTCAAMRGDSGAPLLINTGGAYQIAGVFVGTFVTQSGVFSLSVRNSVFEKALKGALDGGGS
;
A
#
# COMPACT_ATOMS: atom_id res chain seq x y z
N MET A 1 -80.79 -29.91 23.92
CA MET A 1 -79.77 -28.95 24.33
C MET A 1 -78.40 -29.35 23.70
N ALA A 2 -78.04 -28.69 22.62
CA ALA A 2 -76.81 -29.04 21.88
C ALA A 2 -75.90 -27.79 21.94
N PHE A 3 -74.73 -27.93 22.57
CA PHE A 3 -73.69 -26.95 22.66
C PHE A 3 -72.73 -27.17 21.45
N ARG A 4 -72.65 -26.20 20.57
CA ARG A 4 -71.68 -26.15 19.47
C ARG A 4 -70.43 -25.43 19.94
N TYR A 5 -69.28 -26.10 19.99
CA TYR A 5 -68.02 -25.52 20.18
C TYR A 5 -67.44 -25.06 18.78
N GLY A 6 -67.30 -23.77 18.60
CA GLY A 6 -66.60 -23.20 17.44
C GLY A 6 -65.09 -23.22 17.67
N LEU A 7 -64.38 -23.87 16.78
CA LEU A 7 -62.92 -23.94 16.78
C LEU A 7 -62.40 -22.71 15.98
N ALA A 8 -61.82 -21.74 16.68
CA ALA A 8 -61.14 -20.62 16.03
C ALA A 8 -59.74 -21.04 15.63
N ILE A 9 -59.47 -21.11 14.32
CA ILE A 9 -58.16 -21.37 13.77
C ILE A 9 -57.43 -20.02 13.68
N LEU A 10 -56.45 -19.83 14.55
CA LEU A 10 -55.55 -18.69 14.55
C LEU A 10 -54.43 -18.93 13.57
N SER A 11 -54.51 -18.35 12.36
CA SER A 11 -53.48 -18.41 11.37
C SER A 11 -52.33 -17.45 11.73
N PHE A 12 -51.21 -18.01 12.19
CA PHE A 12 -49.97 -17.26 12.40
C PHE A 12 -49.29 -17.05 11.05
N LEU A 13 -49.41 -15.85 10.50
CA LEU A 13 -48.59 -15.42 9.37
C LEU A 13 -47.20 -15.13 9.88
N LEU A 14 -46.27 -16.06 9.64
CA LEU A 14 -44.85 -15.90 9.88
C LEU A 14 -44.29 -15.00 8.75
N ALA A 15 -44.14 -13.71 9.00
CA ALA A 15 -43.46 -12.80 8.09
C ALA A 15 -41.96 -13.09 8.13
N LEU A 16 -41.45 -13.84 7.16
CA LEU A 16 -40.03 -13.98 6.88
C LEU A 16 -39.48 -12.64 6.39
N ALA A 17 -38.88 -11.86 7.28
CA ALA A 17 -38.07 -10.74 6.93
C ALA A 17 -36.79 -11.27 6.28
N PHE A 18 -36.77 -11.30 4.96
CA PHE A 18 -35.53 -11.45 4.21
C PHE A 18 -34.69 -10.21 4.46
N ALA A 19 -33.69 -10.31 5.35
CA ALA A 19 -32.61 -9.36 5.41
C ALA A 19 -31.91 -9.37 4.04
N ARG A 20 -32.13 -8.32 3.24
CA ARG A 20 -31.30 -8.07 2.07
C ARG A 20 -29.90 -7.83 2.60
N VAL A 21 -29.04 -8.81 2.45
CA VAL A 21 -27.59 -8.59 2.48
C VAL A 21 -27.33 -7.63 1.34
N ALA A 22 -26.98 -6.40 1.67
CA ALA A 22 -26.47 -5.45 0.70
C ALA A 22 -25.23 -6.09 0.09
N GLN A 23 -25.36 -6.62 -1.12
CA GLN A 23 -24.22 -6.93 -1.95
C GLN A 23 -23.53 -5.58 -2.18
N ALA A 24 -22.28 -5.47 -1.74
CA ALA A 24 -21.42 -4.38 -2.18
C ALA A 24 -21.41 -4.47 -3.72
N GLU A 25 -22.07 -3.51 -4.36
CA GLU A 25 -22.01 -3.36 -5.80
C GLU A 25 -20.53 -3.29 -6.14
N ASP A 26 -20.07 -4.18 -7.02
CA ASP A 26 -18.75 -4.09 -7.62
C ASP A 26 -18.66 -2.69 -8.23
N ALA A 27 -17.93 -1.79 -7.58
CA ALA A 27 -17.67 -0.48 -8.14
C ALA A 27 -17.03 -0.69 -9.50
N ASP A 28 -17.67 -0.17 -10.55
CA ASP A 28 -17.19 -0.27 -11.92
C ASP A 28 -15.77 0.30 -11.96
N LEU A 29 -14.77 -0.58 -11.94
CA LEU A 29 -13.38 -0.18 -12.01
C LEU A 29 -13.17 0.47 -13.38
N PRO A 30 -12.58 1.67 -13.44
CA PRO A 30 -12.36 2.34 -14.70
C PRO A 30 -11.52 1.44 -15.61
N ASP A 31 -11.83 1.44 -16.90
CA ASP A 31 -10.95 0.81 -17.89
C ASP A 31 -9.57 1.46 -17.76
N ALA A 32 -8.59 0.69 -17.32
CA ALA A 32 -7.21 1.14 -17.09
C ALA A 32 -6.55 1.74 -18.37
N GLY A 33 -7.21 1.62 -19.51
CA GLY A 33 -6.80 2.30 -20.75
C GLY A 33 -7.17 3.77 -20.85
N LEU A 34 -7.98 4.28 -19.91
CA LEU A 34 -8.37 5.70 -19.83
C LEU A 34 -7.50 6.50 -18.85
N LEU A 35 -6.50 5.88 -18.26
CA LEU A 35 -5.51 6.63 -17.45
C LEU A 35 -4.68 7.48 -18.42
N ASP A 36 -5.14 8.72 -18.62
CA ASP A 36 -4.32 9.77 -19.21
C ASP A 36 -3.29 10.17 -18.17
N VAL A 37 -2.08 9.58 -18.33
CA VAL A 37 -1.02 9.60 -17.30
C VAL A 37 -0.20 10.90 -17.30
N ASP A 38 -0.65 11.94 -17.98
CA ASP A 38 0.10 13.20 -18.06
C ASP A 38 0.18 13.96 -16.73
N VAL A 39 -0.49 13.52 -15.67
CA VAL A 39 -0.54 14.23 -14.39
C VAL A 39 -0.35 13.30 -13.19
N PHE A 40 0.69 12.47 -13.19
CA PHE A 40 1.10 11.79 -11.96
C PHE A 40 1.62 12.82 -10.95
N GLN A 41 0.85 13.07 -9.90
CA GLN A 41 1.24 13.94 -8.79
C GLN A 41 1.25 13.13 -7.49
N PRO A 42 2.37 12.46 -7.17
CA PRO A 42 2.47 11.60 -5.99
C PRO A 42 2.28 12.34 -4.66
N ALA A 43 2.31 13.67 -4.69
CA ALA A 43 2.11 14.51 -3.52
C ALA A 43 0.63 14.83 -3.22
N LEU A 44 -0.31 14.49 -4.09
CA LEU A 44 -1.73 14.75 -3.88
C LEU A 44 -2.39 13.64 -3.07
N ASP A 45 -3.01 14.01 -1.95
CA ASP A 45 -3.85 13.12 -1.15
C ASP A 45 -5.29 13.16 -1.68
N ALA A 46 -5.62 12.22 -2.57
CA ALA A 46 -6.96 12.14 -3.13
C ALA A 46 -8.01 11.71 -2.10
N VAL A 47 -7.62 10.95 -1.09
CA VAL A 47 -8.52 10.37 -0.09
C VAL A 47 -8.72 11.28 1.12
N CYS A 48 -7.68 11.96 1.57
CA CYS A 48 -7.72 12.77 2.79
C CYS A 48 -6.66 13.89 2.73
N GLY A 49 -6.87 14.91 1.93
CA GLY A 49 -5.94 16.04 1.74
C GLY A 49 -6.39 17.33 2.41
N VAL A 50 -5.45 18.25 2.59
CA VAL A 50 -5.75 19.60 3.06
C VAL A 50 -6.67 20.30 2.05
N GLY A 51 -7.84 20.75 2.52
CA GLY A 51 -8.85 21.42 1.69
C GLY A 51 -9.85 20.50 1.01
N GLN A 52 -9.71 19.19 1.10
CA GLN A 52 -10.70 18.23 0.62
C GLN A 52 -11.59 17.75 1.77
N ARG A 53 -12.91 17.94 1.66
CA ARG A 53 -13.91 17.42 2.61
C ARG A 53 -14.26 15.95 2.30
N LEU A 54 -13.26 15.09 2.23
CA LEU A 54 -13.48 13.66 2.10
C LEU A 54 -13.53 13.03 3.50
N GLY A 55 -14.57 13.37 4.27
CA GLY A 55 -14.73 12.88 5.64
C GLY A 55 -14.66 11.35 5.73
N GLU A 56 -15.38 10.66 4.86
CA GLU A 56 -15.43 9.19 4.83
C GLU A 56 -14.06 8.54 4.57
N GLY A 57 -13.28 9.06 3.61
CA GLY A 57 -11.96 8.53 3.32
C GLY A 57 -10.97 8.72 4.47
N CYS A 58 -11.02 9.87 5.17
CA CYS A 58 -10.22 10.12 6.36
C CYS A 58 -10.62 9.20 7.51
N ASP A 59 -11.90 8.94 7.69
CA ASP A 59 -12.40 8.07 8.75
C ASP A 59 -11.97 6.62 8.53
N ALA A 60 -11.99 6.12 7.30
CA ALA A 60 -11.46 4.82 6.95
C ALA A 60 -9.98 4.68 7.32
N ILE A 61 -9.16 5.71 7.08
CA ILE A 61 -7.75 5.72 7.46
C ILE A 61 -7.57 5.76 8.99
N ARG A 62 -8.39 6.56 9.70
CA ARG A 62 -8.35 6.62 11.17
C ARG A 62 -8.80 5.31 11.82
N ALA A 63 -9.74 4.60 11.20
CA ALA A 63 -10.30 3.34 11.69
C ALA A 63 -9.39 2.13 11.47
N ARG A 64 -8.35 2.20 10.64
CA ARG A 64 -7.46 1.07 10.38
C ARG A 64 -6.96 0.44 11.67
N PRO A 65 -6.98 -0.89 11.83
CA PRO A 65 -6.36 -1.57 12.96
C PRO A 65 -4.85 -1.27 13.03
N ILE A 66 -4.36 -1.04 14.24
CA ILE A 66 -2.93 -0.86 14.50
C ILE A 66 -2.29 -2.24 14.57
N LEU A 67 -1.22 -2.42 13.82
CA LEU A 67 -0.46 -3.66 13.79
C LEU A 67 0.63 -3.67 14.88
N PRO A 68 0.96 -4.84 15.43
CA PRO A 68 2.06 -4.99 16.39
C PRO A 68 3.39 -4.95 15.65
N SER A 69 3.89 -3.73 15.37
CA SER A 69 5.05 -3.50 14.50
C SER A 69 6.36 -4.15 14.98
N ALA A 70 6.44 -4.59 16.23
CA ALA A 70 7.57 -5.32 16.78
C ALA A 70 7.51 -6.83 16.46
N GLU A 71 6.36 -7.33 16.00
CA GLU A 71 6.12 -8.74 15.75
C GLU A 71 6.30 -9.07 14.26
N TRP A 72 6.67 -10.32 13.97
CA TRP A 72 6.69 -10.82 12.62
C TRP A 72 5.24 -11.02 12.10
N PRO A 73 4.91 -10.69 10.86
CA PRO A 73 5.79 -10.15 9.82
C PRO A 73 5.98 -8.62 9.87
N TRP A 74 5.24 -7.91 10.71
CA TRP A 74 5.09 -6.46 10.71
C TRP A 74 6.38 -5.70 11.01
N ARG A 75 7.34 -6.32 11.71
CA ARG A 75 8.64 -5.71 11.98
C ARG A 75 9.53 -5.59 10.73
N THR A 76 9.16 -6.25 9.61
CA THR A 76 9.82 -6.06 8.32
C THR A 76 9.32 -4.82 7.59
N VAL A 77 8.15 -4.30 7.97
CA VAL A 77 7.60 -3.04 7.46
C VAL A 77 8.09 -1.89 8.33
N GLY A 78 8.53 -0.81 7.70
CA GLY A 78 9.12 0.31 8.42
C GLY A 78 8.92 1.63 7.69
N ARG A 79 9.54 2.66 8.24
CA ARG A 79 9.53 4.00 7.65
C ARG A 79 10.81 4.30 6.91
N VAL A 80 10.67 4.87 5.71
CA VAL A 80 11.74 5.54 4.98
C VAL A 80 11.69 7.02 5.36
N ASN A 81 12.78 7.53 5.91
CA ASN A 81 12.89 8.89 6.43
C ASN A 81 14.11 9.60 5.83
N SER A 82 14.09 10.94 5.91
CA SER A 82 15.25 11.78 5.60
C SER A 82 15.70 12.54 6.84
N THR A 83 17.01 12.77 6.97
CA THR A 83 17.60 13.64 7.97
C THR A 83 17.52 15.13 7.61
N ASP A 84 17.11 15.47 6.39
CA ASP A 84 16.90 16.86 5.99
C ASP A 84 15.74 17.46 6.76
N ARG A 85 16.04 18.50 7.58
CA ARG A 85 15.07 19.19 8.43
C ARG A 85 13.91 19.82 7.66
N ASN A 86 14.10 20.08 6.38
CA ASN A 86 13.07 20.65 5.51
C ASN A 86 12.16 19.58 4.87
N ILE A 87 12.51 18.29 4.99
CA ILE A 87 11.70 17.18 4.53
C ILE A 87 10.96 16.59 5.74
N ARG A 88 9.72 17.02 5.95
CA ARG A 88 8.86 16.52 7.02
C ARG A 88 7.98 15.34 6.59
N SER A 89 8.15 14.85 5.39
CA SER A 89 7.44 13.69 4.86
C SER A 89 8.20 12.40 5.17
N HIS A 90 7.46 11.32 5.24
CA HIS A 90 8.00 9.97 5.31
C HIS A 90 7.27 9.11 4.31
N CYS A 91 7.88 7.98 3.98
CA CYS A 91 7.26 6.91 3.24
C CYS A 91 7.28 5.61 4.05
N THR A 92 6.55 4.63 3.57
CA THR A 92 6.64 3.26 4.04
C THR A 92 7.68 2.51 3.21
N GLY A 93 8.33 1.51 3.79
CA GLY A 93 9.20 0.55 3.09
C GLY A 93 9.08 -0.82 3.71
N THR A 94 9.52 -1.84 2.99
CA THR A 94 9.46 -3.24 3.44
C THR A 94 10.76 -3.97 3.17
N LEU A 95 11.33 -4.59 4.18
CA LEU A 95 12.50 -5.47 4.03
C LEU A 95 12.14 -6.68 3.15
N LEU A 96 12.88 -6.85 2.06
CA LEU A 96 12.84 -8.02 1.18
C LEU A 96 14.00 -8.99 1.47
N SER A 97 15.05 -8.49 2.13
CA SER A 97 16.18 -9.24 2.66
C SER A 97 16.81 -8.48 3.83
N SER A 98 17.90 -8.97 4.38
CA SER A 98 18.65 -8.24 5.41
C SER A 98 19.20 -6.89 4.94
N THR A 99 19.40 -6.72 3.63
CA THR A 99 20.04 -5.54 3.05
C THR A 99 19.22 -4.79 2.03
N VAL A 100 18.01 -5.27 1.68
CA VAL A 100 17.20 -4.64 0.63
C VAL A 100 15.82 -4.28 1.16
N VAL A 101 15.42 -3.01 0.97
CA VAL A 101 14.09 -2.47 1.29
C VAL A 101 13.40 -2.04 0.00
N LEU A 102 12.15 -2.46 -0.17
CA LEU A 102 11.24 -2.01 -1.24
C LEU A 102 10.53 -0.73 -0.79
N THR A 103 10.43 0.27 -1.68
CA THR A 103 9.64 1.49 -1.49
C THR A 103 9.23 2.08 -2.86
N ALA A 104 8.63 3.28 -2.89
CA ALA A 104 8.36 4.01 -4.12
C ALA A 104 9.51 4.96 -4.49
N SER A 105 9.76 5.19 -5.77
CA SER A 105 10.87 6.06 -6.22
C SER A 105 10.63 7.54 -5.91
N HIS A 106 9.38 8.01 -5.97
CA HIS A 106 9.05 9.39 -5.60
C HIS A 106 9.38 9.71 -4.13
N CYS A 107 9.51 8.71 -3.26
CA CYS A 107 9.96 8.86 -1.87
C CYS A 107 11.41 9.35 -1.76
N LEU A 108 12.18 9.20 -2.83
CA LEU A 108 13.59 9.55 -2.93
C LEU A 108 13.80 10.88 -3.64
N TYR A 109 12.71 11.58 -3.99
CA TYR A 109 12.77 12.85 -4.73
C TYR A 109 12.11 13.98 -3.94
N ASN A 110 12.80 15.13 -3.87
CA ASN A 110 12.28 16.35 -3.26
C ASN A 110 11.64 17.23 -4.33
N PHE A 111 10.30 17.20 -4.44
CA PHE A 111 9.54 17.98 -5.44
C PHE A 111 9.68 19.50 -5.27
N GLN A 112 9.91 20.00 -4.05
CA GLN A 112 10.11 21.44 -3.82
C GLN A 112 11.46 21.92 -4.34
N ARG A 113 12.51 21.12 -4.11
CA ARG A 113 13.87 21.44 -4.55
C ARG A 113 14.18 20.94 -5.96
N LYS A 114 13.29 20.14 -6.53
CA LYS A 114 13.49 19.45 -7.83
C LYS A 114 14.83 18.72 -7.84
N SER A 115 15.03 17.82 -6.88
CA SER A 115 16.27 17.06 -6.76
C SER A 115 16.07 15.73 -6.06
N TRP A 116 16.84 14.74 -6.47
CA TRP A 116 16.93 13.48 -5.76
C TRP A 116 17.55 13.68 -4.39
N ILE A 117 17.04 12.96 -3.39
CA ILE A 117 17.53 13.06 -2.03
C ILE A 117 18.84 12.27 -1.94
N PRO A 118 19.94 12.91 -1.46
CA PRO A 118 21.21 12.20 -1.27
C PRO A 118 21.06 11.00 -0.37
N VAL A 119 21.64 9.86 -0.76
CA VAL A 119 21.53 8.59 0.01
C VAL A 119 21.97 8.72 1.47
N GLN A 120 22.96 9.57 1.74
CA GLN A 120 23.48 9.87 3.08
C GLN A 120 22.43 10.50 4.01
N SER A 121 21.41 11.13 3.42
CA SER A 121 20.29 11.73 4.16
C SER A 121 19.15 10.76 4.41
N LEU A 122 19.18 9.58 3.81
CA LEU A 122 18.12 8.59 3.90
C LEU A 122 18.45 7.52 4.93
N PHE A 123 17.43 7.07 5.66
CA PHE A 123 17.51 5.93 6.55
C PHE A 123 16.19 5.20 6.63
N PHE A 124 16.26 3.91 6.91
CA PHE A 124 15.11 3.04 7.12
C PHE A 124 15.01 2.65 8.59
N VAL A 125 13.78 2.70 9.13
CA VAL A 125 13.47 2.30 10.51
C VAL A 125 12.49 1.14 10.46
N ALA A 126 12.98 -0.07 10.64
CA ALA A 126 12.19 -1.30 10.64
C ALA A 126 11.29 -1.37 11.88
N GLY A 127 10.06 -1.85 11.73
CA GLY A 127 9.12 -2.04 12.84
C GLY A 127 8.85 -0.76 13.63
N TYR A 128 8.80 0.40 12.96
CA TYR A 128 8.61 1.69 13.63
C TYR A 128 7.25 1.78 14.31
N GLN A 129 7.23 2.20 15.57
CA GLN A 129 5.99 2.47 16.32
C GLN A 129 6.25 3.54 17.40
N ARG A 130 5.47 4.64 17.37
CA ARG A 130 5.45 5.68 18.41
C ARG A 130 6.85 6.19 18.82
N GLY A 131 7.71 6.48 17.84
CA GLY A 131 9.06 6.98 18.05
C GLY A 131 10.14 5.91 18.29
N LYS A 132 9.77 4.62 18.33
CA LYS A 132 10.71 3.50 18.50
C LYS A 132 10.74 2.65 17.24
N GLY A 133 11.89 2.12 16.87
CA GLY A 133 12.07 1.11 15.82
C GLY A 133 12.74 -0.13 16.37
N GLN A 134 12.58 -1.26 15.69
CA GLN A 134 13.28 -2.50 16.01
C GLN A 134 14.74 -2.42 15.56
N ALA A 135 14.98 -1.81 14.42
CA ALA A 135 16.31 -1.52 13.91
C ALA A 135 16.28 -0.28 13.01
N THR A 136 17.42 0.39 12.87
CA THR A 136 17.60 1.54 11.99
C THR A 136 18.86 1.32 11.18
N ALA A 137 18.79 1.49 9.85
CA ALA A 137 19.94 1.42 8.97
C ALA A 137 19.97 2.61 8.02
N ARG A 138 21.19 3.05 7.68
CA ARG A 138 21.44 4.03 6.62
C ARG A 138 21.32 3.39 5.26
N ILE A 139 21.06 4.19 4.24
CA ILE A 139 21.00 3.74 2.85
C ILE A 139 22.39 3.93 2.23
N ALA A 140 22.96 2.85 1.69
CA ALA A 140 24.21 2.90 0.96
C ALA A 140 24.00 3.36 -0.49
N ARG A 141 22.98 2.83 -1.15
CA ARG A 141 22.56 3.20 -2.50
C ARG A 141 21.10 2.86 -2.70
N TYR A 142 20.50 3.41 -3.74
CA TYR A 142 19.17 2.97 -4.20
C TYR A 142 19.20 2.59 -5.68
N VAL A 143 18.29 1.70 -6.06
CA VAL A 143 18.05 1.26 -7.43
C VAL A 143 16.62 1.68 -7.77
N VAL A 144 16.44 2.36 -8.88
CA VAL A 144 15.16 2.81 -9.41
C VAL A 144 14.95 2.30 -10.83
N ASP A 145 13.75 2.50 -11.38
CA ASP A 145 13.51 2.17 -12.79
C ASP A 145 14.51 2.94 -13.68
N PRO A 146 15.07 2.32 -14.73
CA PRO A 146 16.04 2.96 -15.65
C PRO A 146 15.53 4.22 -16.35
N VAL A 147 14.24 4.49 -16.36
CA VAL A 147 13.68 5.76 -16.88
C VAL A 147 14.14 6.96 -16.05
N HIS A 148 14.45 6.75 -14.77
CA HIS A 148 14.90 7.82 -13.89
C HIS A 148 16.38 8.15 -14.11
N ASP A 149 16.64 9.40 -14.45
CA ASP A 149 17.96 10.00 -14.32
C ASP A 149 18.06 10.65 -12.92
N VAL A 150 18.76 9.99 -12.01
CA VAL A 150 18.93 10.45 -10.62
C VAL A 150 19.80 11.71 -10.49
N THR A 151 20.42 12.16 -11.59
CA THR A 151 21.17 13.43 -11.67
C THR A 151 20.30 14.57 -12.20
N SER A 152 19.15 14.24 -12.79
CA SER A 152 18.21 15.21 -13.34
C SER A 152 17.42 15.93 -12.26
N ARG A 153 17.00 17.15 -12.58
CA ARG A 153 16.05 17.92 -11.79
C ARG A 153 14.59 17.58 -12.11
N ASP A 154 14.35 16.71 -13.08
CA ASP A 154 13.02 16.28 -13.48
C ASP A 154 12.75 14.88 -12.93
N PHE A 155 11.63 14.74 -12.23
CA PHE A 155 11.08 13.44 -11.90
C PHE A 155 10.15 13.04 -13.05
N LYS A 156 10.57 12.06 -13.83
CA LYS A 156 9.79 11.53 -14.96
C LYS A 156 9.52 10.06 -14.71
N ALA A 157 8.30 9.75 -14.36
CA ALA A 157 7.85 8.37 -14.26
C ALA A 157 6.35 8.30 -14.53
N ASP A 158 5.92 7.24 -15.18
CA ASP A 158 4.55 6.77 -15.05
C ASP A 158 4.39 5.95 -13.75
N PHE A 159 3.17 5.61 -13.40
CA PHE A 159 2.90 4.85 -12.18
C PHE A 159 3.65 3.51 -12.12
N SER A 160 3.87 2.86 -13.29
CA SER A 160 4.50 1.55 -13.34
C SER A 160 6.02 1.59 -13.12
N GLN A 161 6.61 2.78 -13.15
CA GLN A 161 8.04 3.03 -12.99
C GLN A 161 8.38 3.58 -11.60
N ASP A 162 7.36 3.86 -10.78
CA ASP A 162 7.52 4.48 -9.47
C ASP A 162 7.83 3.47 -8.37
N TRP A 163 8.89 2.69 -8.55
CA TRP A 163 9.41 1.75 -7.56
C TRP A 163 10.89 2.01 -7.27
N ALA A 164 11.32 1.67 -6.08
CA ALA A 164 12.72 1.74 -5.68
C ALA A 164 13.10 0.61 -4.73
N LEU A 165 14.36 0.19 -4.85
CA LEU A 165 15.03 -0.71 -3.90
C LEU A 165 16.13 0.07 -3.19
N LEU A 166 16.05 0.14 -1.86
CA LEU A 166 17.09 0.73 -1.04
C LEU A 166 18.03 -0.36 -0.59
N VAL A 167 19.31 -0.22 -0.86
CA VAL A 167 20.34 -1.12 -0.33
C VAL A 167 20.88 -0.50 0.96
N LEU A 168 20.76 -1.23 2.05
CA LEU A 168 21.17 -0.78 3.38
C LEU A 168 22.70 -0.84 3.52
N ALA A 169 23.28 0.09 4.26
CA ALA A 169 24.69 0.09 4.62
C ALA A 169 25.02 -1.02 5.62
N ASP A 170 24.10 -1.25 6.56
CA ASP A 170 24.20 -2.28 7.58
C ASP A 170 23.00 -3.22 7.49
N PRO A 171 23.19 -4.55 7.59
CA PRO A 171 22.09 -5.49 7.47
C PRO A 171 21.18 -5.44 8.70
N ILE A 172 19.87 -5.56 8.44
CA ILE A 172 18.85 -5.79 9.46
C ILE A 172 18.41 -7.25 9.36
N ALA A 173 18.95 -8.10 10.23
CA ALA A 173 18.63 -9.51 10.26
C ALA A 173 17.28 -9.78 10.92
N ASP A 174 16.54 -10.73 10.39
CA ASP A 174 15.33 -11.27 11.00
C ASP A 174 15.38 -12.81 11.02
N ALA A 175 15.26 -13.39 12.23
CA ALA A 175 15.34 -14.83 12.42
C ALA A 175 14.17 -15.60 11.75
N LYS A 176 13.05 -14.94 11.48
CA LYS A 176 11.90 -15.53 10.76
C LYS A 176 11.91 -15.21 9.26
N GLY A 177 12.94 -14.51 8.79
CA GLY A 177 13.07 -14.12 7.38
C GLY A 177 12.22 -12.89 7.00
N TYR A 178 11.97 -12.76 5.72
CA TYR A 178 11.31 -11.61 5.11
C TYR A 178 10.06 -12.04 4.35
N LEU A 179 9.15 -11.09 4.12
CA LEU A 179 7.95 -11.34 3.33
C LEU A 179 8.34 -11.70 1.88
N PRO A 180 7.92 -12.87 1.37
CA PRO A 180 8.24 -13.27 0.01
C PRO A 180 7.40 -12.47 -1.00
N LEU A 181 7.95 -12.28 -2.20
CA LEU A 181 7.17 -11.83 -3.35
C LEU A 181 6.33 -13.00 -3.86
N ALA A 182 5.09 -12.72 -4.26
CA ALA A 182 4.23 -13.71 -4.91
C ALA A 182 3.42 -13.10 -6.04
N PRO A 183 3.19 -13.84 -7.12
CA PRO A 183 2.27 -13.40 -8.16
C PRO A 183 0.85 -13.33 -7.60
N PHE A 184 0.11 -12.31 -8.00
CA PHE A 184 -1.29 -12.13 -7.64
C PHE A 184 -2.14 -12.12 -8.90
N ASN A 185 -3.18 -12.95 -8.91
CA ASN A 185 -4.19 -12.96 -9.97
C ASN A 185 -5.48 -12.28 -9.47
N PRO A 186 -5.78 -11.05 -9.87
CA PRO A 186 -6.98 -10.33 -9.43
C PRO A 186 -8.28 -10.97 -9.91
N ALA A 187 -8.25 -11.79 -10.96
CA ALA A 187 -9.43 -12.50 -11.45
C ALA A 187 -9.80 -13.75 -10.63
N ALA A 188 -8.96 -14.15 -9.65
CA ALA A 188 -9.29 -15.29 -8.81
C ALA A 188 -10.45 -14.95 -7.86
N PRO A 189 -11.45 -15.85 -7.67
CA PRO A 189 -12.65 -15.56 -6.85
C PRO A 189 -12.35 -15.20 -5.38
N SER A 190 -11.24 -15.67 -4.85
CA SER A 190 -10.78 -15.37 -3.47
C SER A 190 -9.74 -14.25 -3.42
N ALA A 191 -9.51 -13.57 -4.54
CA ALA A 191 -8.46 -12.56 -4.66
C ALA A 191 -8.78 -11.35 -3.76
N LYS A 192 -8.06 -11.22 -2.66
CA LYS A 192 -8.16 -10.07 -1.75
C LYS A 192 -6.77 -9.55 -1.48
N VAL A 193 -6.64 -8.23 -1.49
CA VAL A 193 -5.40 -7.56 -1.15
C VAL A 193 -5.58 -6.67 0.05
N GLN A 194 -4.51 -6.44 0.77
CA GLN A 194 -4.40 -5.61 1.97
C GLN A 194 -3.23 -4.66 1.81
N LEU A 195 -3.23 -3.56 2.56
CA LEU A 195 -2.15 -2.59 2.54
C LEU A 195 -1.70 -2.28 3.97
N ALA A 196 -0.42 -2.44 4.27
CA ALA A 196 0.15 -2.12 5.58
C ALA A 196 1.10 -0.92 5.47
N GLY A 197 0.80 0.20 6.16
CA GLY A 197 1.59 1.40 6.00
C GLY A 197 1.46 2.40 7.14
N TYR A 198 2.14 3.54 6.96
CA TYR A 198 2.19 4.65 7.90
C TYR A 198 1.51 5.90 7.29
N PRO A 199 0.19 5.93 7.18
CA PRO A 199 -0.51 7.07 6.59
C PRO A 199 -0.26 8.36 7.39
N ALA A 200 -0.22 9.51 6.73
CA ALA A 200 0.11 10.80 7.37
C ALA A 200 -0.78 11.14 8.58
N LEU A 201 -2.06 10.78 8.55
CA LEU A 201 -2.97 10.92 9.70
C LEU A 201 -2.58 10.06 10.91
N ARG A 202 -1.79 9.02 10.70
CA ARG A 202 -1.37 8.06 11.73
C ARG A 202 0.12 7.70 11.57
N SER A 203 0.93 8.67 11.26
CA SER A 203 2.34 8.55 10.89
C SER A 203 3.25 7.83 11.90
N HIS A 204 2.79 7.68 13.13
CA HIS A 204 3.55 7.06 14.21
C HIS A 204 3.11 5.63 14.55
N VAL A 205 2.18 5.06 13.80
CA VAL A 205 1.73 3.68 14.00
C VAL A 205 1.58 2.96 12.65
N LEU A 206 2.09 1.74 12.58
CA LEU A 206 1.80 0.85 11.46
C LEU A 206 0.34 0.43 11.50
N SER A 207 -0.38 0.56 10.41
CA SER A 207 -1.80 0.23 10.34
C SER A 207 -2.17 -0.47 9.04
N LEU A 208 -3.23 -1.29 9.08
CA LEU A 208 -3.65 -2.18 8.01
C LEU A 208 -4.94 -1.68 7.35
N VAL A 209 -4.95 -1.62 6.03
CA VAL A 209 -6.20 -1.69 5.25
C VAL A 209 -6.52 -3.17 5.08
N GLU A 210 -7.54 -3.65 5.80
CA GLU A 210 -7.86 -5.09 5.85
C GLU A 210 -8.50 -5.59 4.55
N LEU A 211 -9.15 -4.69 3.82
CA LEU A 211 -9.83 -5.01 2.56
C LEU A 211 -9.72 -3.84 1.59
N CYS A 212 -9.03 -4.06 0.50
CA CYS A 212 -8.86 -3.10 -0.57
C CYS A 212 -9.82 -3.35 -1.74
N GLY A 213 -11.07 -3.65 -1.51
CA GLY A 213 -12.09 -3.80 -2.56
C GLY A 213 -11.67 -4.67 -3.76
N ALA A 214 -12.37 -4.52 -4.87
CA ALA A 214 -12.03 -5.21 -6.12
C ALA A 214 -10.68 -4.71 -6.66
N THR A 215 -9.93 -5.61 -7.28
CA THR A 215 -8.62 -5.29 -7.86
C THR A 215 -8.60 -5.67 -9.34
N THR A 216 -8.08 -4.78 -10.17
CA THR A 216 -7.80 -5.02 -11.59
C THR A 216 -6.36 -4.66 -11.95
N THR A 217 -5.99 -4.79 -13.22
CA THR A 217 -4.68 -4.38 -13.72
C THR A 217 -4.84 -3.39 -14.87
N ASP A 218 -3.81 -2.55 -15.08
CA ASP A 218 -3.66 -1.80 -16.32
C ASP A 218 -3.51 -2.73 -17.55
N ARG A 219 -3.65 -2.17 -18.76
CA ARG A 219 -3.52 -2.96 -20.03
C ARG A 219 -2.15 -3.62 -20.16
N ALA A 220 -1.08 -2.94 -19.73
CA ALA A 220 0.28 -3.47 -19.76
C ALA A 220 0.55 -4.50 -18.64
N LYS A 221 -0.40 -4.71 -17.72
CA LYS A 221 -0.30 -5.59 -16.56
C LYS A 221 0.91 -5.26 -15.67
N ARG A 222 1.24 -3.98 -15.53
CA ARG A 222 2.36 -3.49 -14.70
C ARG A 222 1.90 -2.93 -13.36
N VAL A 223 0.62 -2.53 -13.25
CA VAL A 223 0.03 -1.87 -12.08
C VAL A 223 -1.24 -2.59 -11.66
N TYR A 224 -1.45 -2.72 -10.36
CA TYR A 224 -2.74 -3.05 -9.76
C TYR A 224 -3.51 -1.78 -9.43
N LEU A 225 -4.81 -1.79 -9.74
CA LEU A 225 -5.78 -0.77 -9.37
C LEU A 225 -6.78 -1.39 -8.40
N ASN A 226 -7.05 -0.71 -7.30
CA ASN A 226 -8.02 -1.14 -6.29
C ASN A 226 -8.55 0.08 -5.51
N THR A 227 -9.39 -0.16 -4.52
CA THR A 227 -9.99 0.89 -3.69
C THR A 227 -9.45 0.92 -2.26
N CYS A 228 -8.17 0.58 -2.05
CA CYS A 228 -7.55 0.76 -0.74
C CYS A 228 -7.70 2.21 -0.28
N ALA A 229 -8.23 2.42 0.93
CA ALA A 229 -8.23 3.74 1.55
C ALA A 229 -6.81 4.09 2.00
N ALA A 230 -6.03 4.70 1.11
CA ALA A 230 -4.61 5.03 1.30
C ALA A 230 -4.35 6.53 1.13
N MET A 231 -3.27 7.03 1.71
CA MET A 231 -2.88 8.43 1.62
C MET A 231 -1.36 8.60 1.67
N ARG A 232 -0.88 9.84 1.60
CA ARG A 232 0.53 10.19 1.84
C ARG A 232 1.07 9.46 3.08
N GLY A 233 2.32 9.00 2.98
CA GLY A 233 2.96 8.19 4.00
C GLY A 233 2.80 6.69 3.79
N ASP A 234 1.70 6.25 3.16
CA ASP A 234 1.56 4.87 2.69
C ASP A 234 2.42 4.59 1.44
N SER A 235 2.89 5.60 0.72
CA SER A 235 3.80 5.45 -0.42
C SER A 235 4.94 4.50 -0.09
N GLY A 236 5.16 3.48 -0.92
CA GLY A 236 6.12 2.40 -0.67
C GLY A 236 5.60 1.27 0.23
N ALA A 237 4.35 1.33 0.68
CA ALA A 237 3.73 0.25 1.45
C ALA A 237 3.58 -1.03 0.61
N PRO A 238 3.75 -2.22 1.20
CA PRO A 238 3.51 -3.46 0.51
C PRO A 238 2.02 -3.66 0.24
N LEU A 239 1.67 -3.97 -1.01
CA LEU A 239 0.39 -4.56 -1.33
C LEU A 239 0.48 -6.05 -1.02
N LEU A 240 -0.29 -6.49 -0.05
CA LEU A 240 -0.19 -7.82 0.55
C LEU A 240 -1.30 -8.74 0.05
N ILE A 241 -0.95 -10.01 -0.17
CA ILE A 241 -1.87 -11.12 -0.26
C ILE A 241 -1.80 -11.88 1.06
N ASN A 242 -2.95 -12.22 1.62
CA ASN A 242 -3.04 -13.06 2.82
C ASN A 242 -3.71 -14.37 2.46
N THR A 243 -2.99 -15.48 2.60
CA THR A 243 -3.51 -16.83 2.38
C THR A 243 -3.39 -17.62 3.68
N GLY A 244 -4.50 -17.69 4.43
CA GLY A 244 -4.53 -18.45 5.68
C GLY A 244 -3.57 -17.96 6.78
N GLY A 245 -3.28 -16.66 6.83
CA GLY A 245 -2.35 -16.06 7.78
C GLY A 245 -0.90 -15.91 7.26
N ALA A 246 -0.60 -16.48 6.08
CA ALA A 246 0.67 -16.28 5.41
C ALA A 246 0.61 -15.05 4.50
N TYR A 247 1.41 -14.04 4.82
CA TYR A 247 1.49 -12.80 4.05
C TYR A 247 2.56 -12.89 2.97
N GLN A 248 2.24 -12.37 1.77
CA GLN A 248 3.14 -12.28 0.63
C GLN A 248 2.96 -10.92 -0.05
N ILE A 249 3.99 -10.41 -0.72
CA ILE A 249 3.98 -9.11 -1.39
C ILE A 249 3.60 -9.29 -2.85
N ALA A 250 2.47 -8.71 -3.27
CA ALA A 250 2.04 -8.66 -4.66
C ALA A 250 2.63 -7.46 -5.41
N GLY A 251 2.88 -6.37 -4.71
CA GLY A 251 3.37 -5.12 -5.29
C GLY A 251 3.69 -4.07 -4.24
N VAL A 252 3.95 -2.85 -4.71
CA VAL A 252 4.26 -1.68 -3.88
C VAL A 252 3.31 -0.53 -4.21
N PHE A 253 2.67 0.02 -3.18
CA PHE A 253 1.76 1.16 -3.32
C PHE A 253 2.53 2.44 -3.67
N VAL A 254 2.01 3.16 -4.68
CA VAL A 254 2.68 4.36 -5.20
C VAL A 254 1.81 5.61 -5.20
N GLY A 255 0.49 5.47 -5.11
CA GLY A 255 -0.36 6.66 -5.10
C GLY A 255 -1.84 6.37 -5.25
N THR A 256 -2.61 7.44 -5.29
CA THR A 256 -4.06 7.41 -5.53
C THR A 256 -4.41 8.37 -6.66
N PHE A 257 -5.51 8.11 -7.34
CA PHE A 257 -6.08 9.04 -8.31
C PHE A 257 -7.60 9.07 -8.18
N VAL A 258 -8.20 10.16 -8.63
CA VAL A 258 -9.65 10.39 -8.58
C VAL A 258 -10.23 10.26 -9.97
N THR A 259 -11.34 9.55 -10.07
CA THR A 259 -12.17 9.49 -11.27
C THR A 259 -13.60 9.91 -10.93
N GLN A 260 -14.49 9.95 -11.92
CA GLN A 260 -15.91 10.16 -11.67
C GLN A 260 -16.55 9.02 -10.86
N SER A 261 -15.99 7.80 -10.94
CA SER A 261 -16.46 6.60 -10.23
C SER A 261 -15.85 6.45 -8.82
N GLY A 262 -14.89 7.28 -8.43
CA GLY A 262 -14.31 7.24 -7.09
C GLY A 262 -12.80 7.43 -7.02
N VAL A 263 -12.24 7.10 -5.86
CA VAL A 263 -10.80 7.15 -5.60
C VAL A 263 -10.21 5.76 -5.74
N PHE A 264 -9.16 5.66 -6.53
CA PHE A 264 -8.45 4.41 -6.77
C PHE A 264 -7.01 4.50 -6.28
N SER A 265 -6.52 3.38 -5.77
CA SER A 265 -5.15 3.18 -5.33
C SER A 265 -4.36 2.40 -6.37
N LEU A 266 -3.12 2.81 -6.57
CA LEU A 266 -2.19 2.24 -7.54
C LEU A 266 -1.04 1.54 -6.84
N SER A 267 -0.72 0.33 -7.29
CA SER A 267 0.44 -0.41 -6.80
C SER A 267 1.20 -1.03 -7.96
N VAL A 268 2.50 -0.78 -8.04
CA VAL A 268 3.38 -1.42 -9.03
C VAL A 268 3.51 -2.90 -8.70
N ARG A 269 3.32 -3.76 -9.70
CA ARG A 269 3.41 -5.20 -9.53
C ARG A 269 4.84 -5.66 -9.27
N ASN A 270 5.00 -6.70 -8.47
CA ASN A 270 6.31 -7.28 -8.15
C ASN A 270 7.10 -7.71 -9.41
N SER A 271 6.43 -8.22 -10.43
CA SER A 271 7.07 -8.63 -11.70
C SER A 271 7.80 -7.50 -12.43
N VAL A 272 7.47 -6.22 -12.13
CA VAL A 272 8.11 -5.06 -12.76
C VAL A 272 9.53 -4.85 -12.24
N PHE A 273 9.75 -5.05 -10.95
CA PHE A 273 11.05 -4.81 -10.29
C PHE A 273 11.80 -6.10 -9.89
N GLU A 274 11.26 -7.28 -10.18
CA GLU A 274 11.85 -8.57 -9.78
C GLU A 274 13.28 -8.77 -10.33
N LYS A 275 13.54 -8.35 -11.59
CA LYS A 275 14.88 -8.43 -12.18
C LYS A 275 15.87 -7.52 -11.46
N ALA A 276 15.45 -6.29 -11.13
CA ALA A 276 16.28 -5.35 -10.40
C ALA A 276 16.55 -5.83 -8.97
N LEU A 277 15.56 -6.47 -8.33
CA LEU A 277 15.72 -7.07 -7.00
C LEU A 277 16.79 -8.16 -7.01
N LYS A 278 16.76 -9.08 -7.98
CA LYS A 278 17.82 -10.12 -8.13
C LYS A 278 19.19 -9.46 -8.20
N GLY A 279 19.36 -8.45 -9.07
CA GLY A 279 20.64 -7.73 -9.16
C GLY A 279 21.04 -6.97 -7.88
N ALA A 280 20.07 -6.46 -7.09
CA ALA A 280 20.36 -5.81 -5.82
C ALA A 280 20.79 -6.80 -4.73
N LEU A 281 20.23 -8.02 -4.74
CA LEU A 281 20.60 -9.11 -3.82
C LEU A 281 21.99 -9.67 -4.13
N ASP A 282 22.32 -9.90 -5.42
CA ASP A 282 23.60 -10.43 -5.86
C ASP A 282 24.76 -9.43 -5.64
N GLY A 283 24.52 -8.14 -5.78
CA GLY A 283 25.51 -7.09 -5.57
C GLY A 283 25.75 -6.67 -4.11
N GLY A 284 25.07 -7.27 -3.16
CA GLY A 284 25.25 -7.06 -1.72
C GLY A 284 26.27 -8.00 -1.06
N GLY A 285 26.90 -8.88 -1.82
CA GLY A 285 27.84 -9.91 -1.34
C GLY A 285 29.32 -9.61 -1.59
N SER A 286 29.74 -8.38 -1.85
CA SER A 286 31.15 -8.02 -2.05
C SER A 286 31.61 -6.93 -1.09
#